data_1ebd99d45a05a9465d01311c5b1c22dd
#
_entry.id   1ebd99d45a05a9465d01311c5b1c22dd
#
_cell.length_a   1.000
_cell.length_b   1.000
_cell.length_c   1.000
_cell.angle_alpha   90.00
_cell.angle_beta   90.00
_cell.angle_gamma   90.00
#
_symmetry.space_group_name_H-M   'P 1'
#
loop_
_entity.id
_entity.type
_entity.pdbx_description
1 polymer ?
#
loop_
_entity_poly.entity_id
_entity_poly.type
_entity_poly.pdbx_seq_one_letter_code
_entity_poly.pdbx_strand_id
1 'polypeptide(L)'
;MFSLLLAAGFVGIASDVARADDASDGFGVVDRSSGQWFLFDSSAEQTTSFYYGTPYDTPFMGDWDCDGIDTPGLYRRSDGYVYLRNSNTPGFANLKYYFGIPNDVPLAGDFDGDGCDTVSIYRPSEQRFYVINALGSEDQGLGAADYSFDFGNSGDKPFVGDFDNDGIDEVGLHRESSGRVYFRNSLTTGVADSDFIFGIPGDKIFAGDWEQKPASGVDSVGIFRPGNGTVYLRFSNNVGNADVTKQFGNSNTVPVSGSFGDVPGGDAAPALPIHLVSRFTTYHSCCEPRVTNIQIMARQVDGLVVAPGDTFDLNARIGPRTSAKGYVPAPILLNGEGYCCDHPLNIGGGTSQFGTTIYGAIFWGGFEDITHKPHSRYIARYPLGIEATLGYPSPNVVFRNDTDFPVTVRTRYTSSSITVELWGNNSGRTIVGSHQGGRSYISVTRSGNLQARRVTGQVTGSATYDDGGYVVIKRWITDLSGTTSRTWTHRYVGSPD
;
A
#
# COMPACT_ATOMS: atom_id res chain seq x y z
N MET A 1 34.29 20.00 -70.48
CA MET A 1 33.84 20.40 -69.16
C MET A 1 32.97 19.27 -68.63
N PHE A 2 33.52 18.38 -67.84
CA PHE A 2 32.81 17.26 -67.21
C PHE A 2 32.42 17.68 -65.81
N SER A 3 31.15 17.69 -65.54
CA SER A 3 30.59 17.93 -64.17
C SER A 3 30.44 16.61 -63.44
N LEU A 4 31.17 16.44 -62.35
CA LEU A 4 31.11 15.30 -61.47
C LEU A 4 30.02 15.56 -60.44
N LEU A 5 28.92 14.79 -60.47
CA LEU A 5 27.94 14.76 -59.37
C LEU A 5 28.45 13.79 -58.31
N LEU A 6 28.76 14.32 -57.13
CA LEU A 6 28.96 13.52 -55.91
C LEU A 6 27.57 13.18 -55.32
N ALA A 7 27.23 11.91 -55.34
CA ALA A 7 26.11 11.40 -54.54
C ALA A 7 26.60 11.12 -53.12
N ALA A 8 26.16 11.92 -52.16
CA ALA A 8 26.35 11.63 -50.72
C ALA A 8 25.35 10.57 -50.31
N GLY A 9 25.84 9.35 -50.07
CA GLY A 9 25.08 8.29 -49.44
C GLY A 9 24.91 8.61 -47.95
N PHE A 10 23.68 8.86 -47.52
CA PHE A 10 23.31 8.82 -46.11
C PHE A 10 23.34 7.35 -45.66
N VAL A 11 24.35 6.96 -44.93
CA VAL A 11 24.31 5.76 -44.09
C VAL A 11 23.46 6.14 -42.88
N GLY A 12 22.22 5.74 -42.87
CA GLY A 12 21.40 5.76 -41.68
C GLY A 12 22.04 4.80 -40.66
N ILE A 13 22.61 5.35 -39.62
CA ILE A 13 22.91 4.59 -38.41
C ILE A 13 21.54 4.35 -37.78
N ALA A 14 20.95 3.17 -38.00
CA ALA A 14 19.94 2.67 -37.12
C ALA A 14 20.65 2.53 -35.76
N SER A 15 20.33 3.40 -34.83
CA SER A 15 20.60 3.12 -33.43
C SER A 15 19.71 1.93 -33.09
N ASP A 16 20.29 0.72 -33.04
CA ASP A 16 19.66 -0.33 -32.25
C ASP A 16 19.50 0.23 -30.83
N VAL A 17 18.32 0.65 -30.53
CA VAL A 17 17.87 0.74 -29.13
C VAL A 17 17.89 -0.73 -28.71
N ALA A 18 18.94 -1.13 -27.99
CA ALA A 18 18.95 -2.43 -27.34
C ALA A 18 17.69 -2.46 -26.48
N ARG A 19 16.75 -3.33 -26.82
CA ARG A 19 15.65 -3.69 -25.96
C ARG A 19 16.25 -4.19 -24.65
N ALA A 20 15.62 -3.86 -23.54
CA ALA A 20 15.99 -4.37 -22.22
C ALA A 20 15.87 -5.91 -22.10
N ASP A 21 15.38 -6.57 -23.15
CA ASP A 21 15.16 -8.02 -23.31
C ASP A 21 16.41 -8.92 -23.21
N ASP A 22 17.62 -8.36 -23.06
CA ASP A 22 18.85 -9.14 -22.84
C ASP A 22 19.12 -9.49 -21.36
N ALA A 23 18.31 -9.03 -20.43
CA ALA A 23 18.43 -9.29 -19.01
C ALA A 23 17.47 -10.41 -18.59
N SER A 24 17.98 -11.46 -17.93
CA SER A 24 17.13 -12.47 -17.29
C SER A 24 16.32 -11.87 -16.15
N ASP A 25 15.10 -12.37 -15.97
CA ASP A 25 14.24 -11.93 -14.89
C ASP A 25 14.78 -12.27 -13.50
N GLY A 26 14.47 -11.39 -12.58
CA GLY A 26 14.59 -11.60 -11.16
C GLY A 26 13.31 -12.18 -10.57
N PHE A 27 13.40 -12.61 -9.33
CA PHE A 27 12.23 -12.97 -8.55
C PHE A 27 12.22 -12.25 -7.20
N GLY A 28 11.05 -12.08 -6.66
CA GLY A 28 10.88 -11.42 -5.37
C GLY A 28 9.83 -12.09 -4.52
N VAL A 29 9.75 -11.63 -3.28
CA VAL A 29 8.64 -11.97 -2.39
C VAL A 29 8.14 -10.73 -1.68
N VAL A 30 6.84 -10.66 -1.46
CA VAL A 30 6.21 -9.57 -0.73
C VAL A 30 5.61 -10.11 0.55
N ASP A 31 6.02 -9.57 1.70
CA ASP A 31 5.36 -9.88 2.96
C ASP A 31 4.04 -9.12 3.05
N ARG A 32 2.96 -9.84 2.84
CA ARG A 32 1.60 -9.26 2.82
C ARG A 32 1.16 -8.71 4.18
N SER A 33 1.81 -9.08 5.26
CA SER A 33 1.47 -8.56 6.58
C SER A 33 2.07 -7.18 6.85
N SER A 34 3.16 -6.83 6.16
CA SER A 34 3.90 -5.58 6.34
C SER A 34 3.90 -4.67 5.12
N GLY A 35 3.68 -5.21 3.91
CA GLY A 35 3.88 -4.50 2.65
C GLY A 35 5.35 -4.35 2.29
N GLN A 36 6.23 -5.20 2.83
CA GLN A 36 7.65 -5.20 2.50
C GLN A 36 7.91 -6.09 1.29
N TRP A 37 8.63 -5.53 0.32
CA TRP A 37 9.08 -6.19 -0.89
C TRP A 37 10.54 -6.58 -0.73
N PHE A 38 10.90 -7.75 -1.22
CA PHE A 38 12.26 -8.24 -1.35
C PHE A 38 12.44 -8.71 -2.77
N LEU A 39 13.27 -8.03 -3.54
CA LEU A 39 13.56 -8.36 -4.93
C LEU A 39 14.97 -8.94 -5.00
N PHE A 40 15.12 -10.07 -5.67
CA PHE A 40 16.37 -10.73 -5.92
C PHE A 40 16.70 -10.64 -7.41
N ASP A 41 17.75 -9.89 -7.72
CA ASP A 41 18.34 -9.86 -9.05
C ASP A 41 19.28 -11.05 -9.20
N SER A 42 18.92 -11.99 -10.09
CA SER A 42 19.70 -13.21 -10.35
C SER A 42 21.02 -12.90 -11.07
N SER A 43 21.07 -11.84 -11.85
CA SER A 43 22.25 -11.44 -12.63
C SER A 43 23.35 -10.84 -11.76
N ALA A 44 22.97 -10.08 -10.74
CA ALA A 44 23.86 -9.44 -9.80
C ALA A 44 24.04 -10.18 -8.47
N GLU A 45 23.28 -11.25 -8.21
CA GLU A 45 23.15 -11.94 -6.92
C GLU A 45 22.85 -10.97 -5.74
N GLN A 46 22.12 -9.89 -6.03
CA GLN A 46 21.81 -8.85 -5.07
C GLN A 46 20.34 -8.90 -4.64
N THR A 47 20.10 -8.50 -3.42
CA THR A 47 18.74 -8.35 -2.88
C THR A 47 18.50 -6.91 -2.51
N THR A 48 17.42 -6.36 -3.03
CA THR A 48 16.88 -5.05 -2.60
C THR A 48 15.63 -5.25 -1.77
N SER A 49 15.39 -4.36 -0.82
CA SER A 49 14.14 -4.36 -0.09
C SER A 49 13.61 -2.95 0.14
N PHE A 50 12.30 -2.80 0.03
CA PHE A 50 11.59 -1.55 0.27
C PHE A 50 10.16 -1.82 0.75
N TYR A 51 9.48 -0.75 1.15
CA TYR A 51 8.07 -0.81 1.54
C TYR A 51 7.20 -0.09 0.53
N TYR A 52 6.20 -0.80 0.01
CA TYR A 52 5.18 -0.21 -0.84
C TYR A 52 3.84 -0.90 -0.63
N GLY A 53 2.78 -0.10 -0.51
CA GLY A 53 1.43 -0.58 -0.33
C GLY A 53 1.03 -0.79 1.11
N THR A 54 -0.04 -1.53 1.26
CA THR A 54 -0.68 -1.75 2.56
C THR A 54 -0.83 -3.24 2.82
N PRO A 55 -0.77 -3.70 4.09
CA PRO A 55 -0.99 -5.10 4.40
C PRO A 55 -2.24 -5.65 3.72
N TYR A 56 -2.09 -6.82 3.10
CA TYR A 56 -3.13 -7.56 2.37
C TYR A 56 -3.56 -7.00 1.00
N ASP A 57 -2.98 -5.91 0.49
CA ASP A 57 -3.05 -5.60 -0.93
C ASP A 57 -2.46 -6.80 -1.72
N THR A 58 -2.91 -7.03 -2.93
CA THR A 58 -2.35 -8.07 -3.80
C THR A 58 -1.23 -7.47 -4.62
N PRO A 59 0.03 -7.90 -4.43
CA PRO A 59 1.16 -7.40 -5.19
C PRO A 59 1.27 -8.07 -6.55
N PHE A 60 1.79 -7.35 -7.52
CA PHE A 60 2.21 -7.79 -8.84
C PHE A 60 3.28 -6.84 -9.37
N MET A 61 3.96 -7.17 -10.48
CA MET A 61 4.99 -6.35 -11.10
C MET A 61 4.61 -6.09 -12.55
N GLY A 62 5.19 -5.05 -13.14
CA GLY A 62 5.09 -4.75 -14.55
C GLY A 62 5.81 -3.45 -14.92
N ASP A 63 6.05 -3.26 -16.21
CA ASP A 63 6.64 -2.07 -16.81
C ASP A 63 5.56 -1.05 -17.20
N TRP A 64 5.22 -0.16 -16.26
CA TRP A 64 4.11 0.80 -16.40
C TRP A 64 4.47 2.05 -17.22
N ASP A 65 5.74 2.32 -17.45
CA ASP A 65 6.23 3.50 -18.17
C ASP A 65 7.13 3.15 -19.37
N CYS A 66 7.15 1.87 -19.73
CA CYS A 66 7.79 1.33 -20.94
C CYS A 66 9.31 1.57 -20.98
N ASP A 67 9.96 1.52 -19.83
CA ASP A 67 11.41 1.73 -19.73
C ASP A 67 12.19 0.39 -19.65
N GLY A 68 11.49 -0.74 -19.71
CA GLY A 68 12.03 -2.10 -19.62
C GLY A 68 12.32 -2.55 -18.20
N ILE A 69 11.80 -1.85 -17.19
CA ILE A 69 11.99 -2.18 -15.77
C ILE A 69 10.65 -2.45 -15.11
N ASP A 70 10.49 -3.67 -14.63
CA ASP A 70 9.32 -4.03 -13.85
C ASP A 70 9.34 -3.38 -12.46
N THR A 71 8.23 -2.76 -12.12
CA THR A 71 8.05 -1.99 -10.92
C THR A 71 6.75 -2.35 -10.21
N PRO A 72 6.57 -1.99 -8.91
CA PRO A 72 5.46 -2.51 -8.12
C PRO A 72 4.09 -2.03 -8.56
N GLY A 73 3.17 -2.98 -8.71
CA GLY A 73 1.74 -2.79 -8.74
C GLY A 73 1.05 -3.38 -7.51
N LEU A 74 -0.05 -2.81 -7.10
CA LEU A 74 -0.89 -3.29 -6.01
C LEU A 74 -2.36 -3.23 -6.38
N TYR A 75 -3.08 -4.29 -6.09
CA TYR A 75 -4.53 -4.32 -6.20
C TYR A 75 -5.17 -4.41 -4.81
N ARG A 76 -6.01 -3.44 -4.50
CA ARG A 76 -6.76 -3.41 -3.25
C ARG A 76 -8.11 -4.07 -3.41
N ARG A 77 -8.21 -5.31 -2.94
CA ARG A 77 -9.42 -6.14 -3.09
C ARG A 77 -10.67 -5.56 -2.42
N SER A 78 -10.52 -4.66 -1.46
CA SER A 78 -11.64 -4.08 -0.73
C SER A 78 -12.44 -3.07 -1.54
N ASP A 79 -11.81 -2.43 -2.52
CA ASP A 79 -12.38 -1.31 -3.28
C ASP A 79 -12.12 -1.37 -4.79
N GLY A 80 -11.29 -2.33 -5.26
CA GLY A 80 -10.99 -2.52 -6.69
C GLY A 80 -10.01 -1.51 -7.26
N TYR A 81 -9.27 -0.79 -6.41
CA TYR A 81 -8.26 0.16 -6.88
C TYR A 81 -6.94 -0.52 -7.19
N VAL A 82 -6.35 -0.09 -8.31
CA VAL A 82 -4.97 -0.36 -8.73
C VAL A 82 -4.10 0.80 -8.30
N TYR A 83 -2.88 0.51 -7.82
CA TYR A 83 -1.87 1.47 -7.43
C TYR A 83 -0.56 1.06 -8.07
N LEU A 84 -0.03 1.86 -8.99
CA LEU A 84 1.19 1.60 -9.74
C LEU A 84 2.29 2.57 -9.34
N ARG A 85 3.51 2.07 -9.25
CA ARG A 85 4.69 2.85 -8.91
C ARG A 85 5.79 2.59 -9.94
N ASN A 86 6.40 3.64 -10.50
CA ASN A 86 7.46 3.54 -11.51
C ASN A 86 8.86 3.54 -10.88
N SER A 87 9.04 2.84 -9.76
CA SER A 87 10.38 2.60 -9.22
C SER A 87 10.37 1.55 -8.10
N ASN A 88 11.43 0.75 -8.03
CA ASN A 88 11.66 -0.27 -6.99
C ASN A 88 12.19 0.35 -5.69
N THR A 89 11.50 1.39 -5.18
CA THR A 89 11.86 2.16 -3.99
C THR A 89 10.64 2.49 -3.13
N PRO A 90 10.79 2.86 -1.85
CA PRO A 90 9.67 3.32 -1.04
C PRO A 90 9.02 4.57 -1.63
N GLY A 91 7.70 4.72 -1.50
CA GLY A 91 7.00 5.94 -1.91
C GLY A 91 5.52 5.76 -2.19
N PHE A 92 4.93 6.74 -2.87
CA PHE A 92 3.53 6.70 -3.28
C PHE A 92 3.39 6.07 -4.67
N ALA A 93 2.17 5.64 -5.00
CA ALA A 93 1.83 5.30 -6.37
C ALA A 93 2.03 6.54 -7.28
N ASN A 94 2.57 6.31 -8.45
CA ASN A 94 2.65 7.31 -9.52
C ASN A 94 1.30 7.42 -10.22
N LEU A 95 0.56 6.31 -10.27
CA LEU A 95 -0.75 6.22 -10.90
C LEU A 95 -1.70 5.39 -10.02
N LYS A 96 -2.94 5.84 -9.91
CA LYS A 96 -4.00 5.16 -9.17
C LYS A 96 -5.31 5.27 -9.92
N TYR A 97 -5.97 4.16 -10.17
CA TYR A 97 -7.25 4.12 -10.85
C TYR A 97 -8.09 2.91 -10.40
N TYR A 98 -9.34 2.89 -10.80
CA TYR A 98 -10.27 1.80 -10.49
C TYR A 98 -10.41 0.86 -11.69
N PHE A 99 -10.16 -0.44 -11.48
CA PHE A 99 -10.41 -1.49 -12.45
C PHE A 99 -10.74 -2.82 -11.78
N GLY A 100 -11.81 -3.46 -12.21
CA GLY A 100 -12.29 -4.71 -11.62
C GLY A 100 -13.30 -4.53 -10.49
N ILE A 101 -13.58 -5.62 -9.81
CA ILE A 101 -14.48 -5.68 -8.64
C ILE A 101 -13.78 -6.41 -7.49
N PRO A 102 -14.25 -6.29 -6.25
CA PRO A 102 -13.67 -7.00 -5.12
C PRO A 102 -13.51 -8.50 -5.38
N ASN A 103 -12.33 -9.04 -5.05
CA ASN A 103 -11.86 -10.43 -5.25
C ASN A 103 -11.42 -10.81 -6.67
N ASP A 104 -11.44 -9.91 -7.64
CA ASP A 104 -10.72 -10.13 -8.88
C ASP A 104 -9.21 -10.31 -8.60
N VAL A 105 -8.50 -11.00 -9.48
CA VAL A 105 -7.06 -11.23 -9.41
C VAL A 105 -6.39 -10.34 -10.45
N PRO A 106 -5.53 -9.40 -10.05
CA PRO A 106 -4.80 -8.57 -11.00
C PRO A 106 -3.74 -9.40 -11.73
N LEU A 107 -3.51 -9.04 -12.98
CA LEU A 107 -2.50 -9.60 -13.86
C LEU A 107 -1.81 -8.45 -14.57
N ALA A 108 -0.50 -8.50 -14.68
CA ALA A 108 0.29 -7.56 -15.47
C ALA A 108 0.89 -8.27 -16.65
N GLY A 109 1.04 -7.57 -17.77
CA GLY A 109 1.69 -8.08 -18.96
C GLY A 109 1.47 -7.18 -20.17
N ASP A 110 2.29 -7.38 -21.17
CA ASP A 110 2.16 -6.79 -22.51
C ASP A 110 1.22 -7.65 -23.37
N PHE A 111 -0.08 -7.39 -23.28
CA PHE A 111 -1.10 -8.19 -23.97
C PHE A 111 -1.35 -7.80 -25.44
N ASP A 112 -0.63 -6.81 -25.98
CA ASP A 112 -0.76 -6.37 -27.38
C ASP A 112 0.57 -6.18 -28.10
N GLY A 113 1.70 -6.47 -27.45
CA GLY A 113 3.03 -6.48 -28.03
C GLY A 113 3.61 -5.09 -28.28
N ASP A 114 3.16 -4.08 -27.56
CA ASP A 114 3.63 -2.70 -27.71
C ASP A 114 4.87 -2.37 -26.87
N GLY A 115 5.29 -3.31 -26.00
CA GLY A 115 6.44 -3.20 -25.10
C GLY A 115 6.12 -2.54 -23.78
N CYS A 116 4.84 -2.41 -23.43
CA CYS A 116 4.39 -1.79 -22.18
C CYS A 116 3.41 -2.69 -21.45
N ASP A 117 3.59 -2.86 -20.15
CA ASP A 117 2.65 -3.65 -19.39
C ASP A 117 1.39 -2.87 -19.04
N THR A 118 0.28 -3.59 -19.10
CA THR A 118 -1.01 -3.11 -18.63
C THR A 118 -1.58 -4.00 -17.53
N VAL A 119 -2.60 -3.52 -16.82
CA VAL A 119 -3.23 -4.28 -15.74
C VAL A 119 -4.55 -4.87 -16.21
N SER A 120 -4.55 -6.17 -16.39
CA SER A 120 -5.73 -6.99 -16.66
C SER A 120 -6.23 -7.68 -15.39
N ILE A 121 -7.38 -8.31 -15.44
CA ILE A 121 -7.93 -9.05 -14.29
C ILE A 121 -8.46 -10.42 -14.70
N TYR A 122 -8.30 -11.37 -13.80
CA TYR A 122 -9.01 -12.65 -13.84
C TYR A 122 -10.11 -12.65 -12.78
N ARG A 123 -11.33 -13.01 -13.18
CA ARG A 123 -12.49 -13.15 -12.28
C ARG A 123 -12.74 -14.59 -11.93
N PRO A 124 -12.33 -15.06 -10.74
CA PRO A 124 -12.45 -16.49 -10.36
C PRO A 124 -13.89 -17.01 -10.31
N SER A 125 -14.87 -16.14 -10.06
CA SER A 125 -16.28 -16.52 -10.04
C SER A 125 -16.85 -16.87 -11.41
N GLU A 126 -16.21 -16.38 -12.48
CA GLU A 126 -16.63 -16.57 -13.86
C GLU A 126 -15.63 -17.40 -14.67
N GLN A 127 -14.43 -17.64 -14.14
CA GLN A 127 -13.26 -18.23 -14.82
C GLN A 127 -12.91 -17.47 -16.10
N ARG A 128 -13.02 -16.12 -16.03
CA ARG A 128 -12.91 -15.23 -17.16
C ARG A 128 -11.79 -14.21 -16.97
N PHE A 129 -11.01 -14.02 -18.02
CA PHE A 129 -10.04 -12.96 -18.15
C PHE A 129 -10.70 -11.73 -18.77
N TYR A 130 -10.36 -10.55 -18.27
CA TYR A 130 -10.76 -9.25 -18.79
C TYR A 130 -9.48 -8.47 -19.08
N VAL A 131 -9.17 -8.28 -20.35
CA VAL A 131 -7.94 -7.66 -20.82
C VAL A 131 -8.22 -6.24 -21.26
N ILE A 132 -7.32 -5.34 -20.90
CA ILE A 132 -7.34 -3.95 -21.30
C ILE A 132 -5.92 -3.49 -21.60
N ASN A 133 -5.72 -2.90 -22.79
CA ASN A 133 -4.42 -2.50 -23.30
C ASN A 133 -4.18 -1.00 -23.07
N ALA A 134 -4.55 -0.53 -21.89
CA ALA A 134 -4.28 0.84 -21.48
C ALA A 134 -4.25 0.97 -19.96
N LEU A 135 -3.43 1.85 -19.45
CA LEU A 135 -3.46 2.25 -18.05
C LEU A 135 -4.53 3.31 -17.82
N GLY A 136 -5.11 3.31 -16.62
CA GLY A 136 -6.13 4.28 -16.23
C GLY A 136 -5.58 5.68 -15.98
N SER A 137 -6.49 6.60 -15.71
CA SER A 137 -6.13 7.95 -15.28
C SER A 137 -6.38 8.12 -13.78
N GLU A 138 -5.66 9.05 -13.14
CA GLU A 138 -5.71 9.28 -11.71
C GLU A 138 -7.13 9.38 -11.16
N ASP A 139 -7.44 8.53 -10.19
CA ASP A 139 -8.75 8.44 -9.50
C ASP A 139 -9.96 8.16 -10.41
N GLN A 140 -9.77 7.70 -11.64
CA GLN A 140 -10.85 7.39 -12.58
C GLN A 140 -10.97 5.88 -12.79
N GLY A 141 -12.15 5.44 -13.22
CA GLY A 141 -12.33 4.06 -13.65
C GLY A 141 -11.80 3.86 -15.08
N LEU A 142 -11.22 2.70 -15.33
CA LEU A 142 -10.67 2.36 -16.64
C LEU A 142 -11.77 2.02 -17.67
N GLY A 143 -12.99 1.78 -17.21
CA GLY A 143 -14.09 1.42 -18.09
C GLY A 143 -14.25 -0.08 -18.28
N ALA A 144 -14.78 -0.47 -19.46
CA ALA A 144 -14.91 -1.87 -19.83
C ALA A 144 -13.59 -2.38 -20.39
N ALA A 145 -13.33 -3.67 -20.22
CA ALA A 145 -12.21 -4.36 -20.86
C ALA A 145 -12.34 -4.29 -22.39
N ASP A 146 -11.22 -4.24 -23.09
CA ASP A 146 -11.19 -4.24 -24.55
C ASP A 146 -11.73 -5.57 -25.10
N TYR A 147 -11.38 -6.65 -24.44
CA TYR A 147 -11.92 -7.99 -24.72
C TYR A 147 -11.91 -8.88 -23.48
N SER A 148 -12.61 -9.99 -23.56
CA SER A 148 -12.63 -10.99 -22.49
C SER A 148 -12.76 -12.40 -23.06
N PHE A 149 -12.23 -13.40 -22.34
CA PHE A 149 -12.31 -14.79 -22.73
C PHE A 149 -12.35 -15.73 -21.51
N ASP A 150 -12.85 -16.94 -21.74
CA ASP A 150 -12.97 -17.95 -20.70
C ASP A 150 -11.84 -18.97 -20.83
N PHE A 151 -11.10 -19.18 -19.73
CA PHE A 151 -10.07 -20.21 -19.62
C PHE A 151 -9.94 -20.69 -18.19
N GLY A 152 -9.88 -22.02 -18.01
CA GLY A 152 -9.66 -22.67 -16.73
C GLY A 152 -10.90 -23.20 -16.02
N ASN A 153 -10.70 -23.61 -14.78
CA ASN A 153 -11.74 -24.14 -13.91
C ASN A 153 -11.75 -23.42 -12.56
N SER A 154 -12.84 -23.57 -11.83
CA SER A 154 -12.94 -23.01 -10.50
C SER A 154 -11.79 -23.46 -9.60
N GLY A 155 -11.10 -22.51 -8.97
CA GLY A 155 -9.97 -22.74 -8.07
C GLY A 155 -8.60 -22.68 -8.73
N ASP A 156 -8.50 -22.67 -10.06
CA ASP A 156 -7.25 -22.45 -10.77
C ASP A 156 -6.72 -21.03 -10.50
N LYS A 157 -5.40 -20.86 -10.47
CA LYS A 157 -4.72 -19.58 -10.20
C LYS A 157 -4.06 -19.10 -11.48
N PRO A 158 -4.38 -17.87 -11.93
CA PRO A 158 -3.79 -17.31 -13.13
C PRO A 158 -2.37 -16.81 -12.90
N PHE A 159 -1.58 -16.82 -13.95
CA PHE A 159 -0.30 -16.14 -14.08
C PHE A 159 -0.12 -15.75 -15.56
N VAL A 160 0.88 -14.91 -15.84
CA VAL A 160 1.12 -14.30 -17.17
C VAL A 160 2.58 -14.48 -17.53
N GLY A 161 2.90 -14.50 -18.82
CA GLY A 161 4.22 -14.49 -19.40
C GLY A 161 4.18 -14.77 -20.89
N ASP A 162 5.24 -14.45 -21.61
CA ASP A 162 5.45 -14.81 -23.01
C ASP A 162 5.99 -16.25 -23.10
N PHE A 163 5.09 -17.22 -23.33
CA PHE A 163 5.44 -18.65 -23.30
C PHE A 163 5.89 -19.20 -24.66
N ASP A 164 5.76 -18.45 -25.74
CA ASP A 164 6.14 -18.87 -27.08
C ASP A 164 7.07 -17.88 -27.82
N ASN A 165 7.50 -16.80 -27.15
CA ASN A 165 8.45 -15.81 -27.61
C ASN A 165 7.96 -15.04 -28.86
N ASP A 166 6.68 -14.70 -28.88
CA ASP A 166 6.11 -13.87 -29.94
C ASP A 166 6.03 -12.39 -29.56
N GLY A 167 6.39 -12.05 -28.32
CA GLY A 167 6.43 -10.70 -27.77
C GLY A 167 5.07 -10.23 -27.24
N ILE A 168 4.13 -11.13 -27.08
CA ILE A 168 2.83 -10.91 -26.45
C ILE A 168 2.72 -11.81 -25.23
N ASP A 169 2.36 -11.24 -24.11
CA ASP A 169 2.11 -12.03 -22.90
C ASP A 169 0.81 -12.80 -22.98
N GLU A 170 0.89 -14.07 -22.64
CA GLU A 170 -0.23 -14.98 -22.57
C GLU A 170 -0.60 -15.34 -21.15
N VAL A 171 -1.59 -16.23 -21.04
CA VAL A 171 -2.11 -16.64 -19.75
C VAL A 171 -1.80 -18.12 -19.44
N GLY A 172 -1.31 -18.33 -18.24
CA GLY A 172 -1.20 -19.64 -17.63
C GLY A 172 -2.17 -19.81 -16.45
N LEU A 173 -2.43 -21.07 -16.11
CA LEU A 173 -3.24 -21.45 -14.94
C LEU A 173 -2.53 -22.53 -14.13
N HIS A 174 -2.48 -22.36 -12.83
CA HIS A 174 -1.97 -23.34 -11.90
C HIS A 174 -3.10 -23.93 -11.06
N ARG A 175 -3.24 -25.24 -11.13
CA ARG A 175 -4.15 -26.00 -10.26
C ARG A 175 -3.44 -26.41 -8.99
N GLU A 176 -3.51 -25.56 -7.98
CA GLU A 176 -2.82 -25.75 -6.69
C GLU A 176 -3.10 -27.11 -6.04
N SER A 177 -4.26 -27.72 -6.28
CA SER A 177 -4.62 -29.01 -5.71
C SER A 177 -3.82 -30.20 -6.27
N SER A 178 -3.20 -30.05 -7.44
CA SER A 178 -2.46 -31.10 -8.13
C SER A 178 -1.05 -30.73 -8.57
N GLY A 179 -0.69 -29.44 -8.49
CA GLY A 179 0.55 -28.92 -9.06
C GLY A 179 0.57 -28.90 -10.57
N ARG A 180 -0.60 -29.01 -11.24
CA ARG A 180 -0.67 -28.99 -12.70
C ARG A 180 -0.73 -27.57 -13.22
N VAL A 181 0.09 -27.28 -14.21
CA VAL A 181 0.20 -26.02 -14.93
C VAL A 181 -0.42 -26.18 -16.30
N TYR A 182 -1.15 -25.20 -16.77
CA TYR A 182 -1.81 -25.15 -18.09
C TYR A 182 -1.42 -23.86 -18.77
N PHE A 183 -1.08 -23.89 -20.05
CA PHE A 183 -0.75 -22.74 -20.87
C PHE A 183 -1.74 -22.58 -22.02
N ARG A 184 -2.00 -21.32 -22.38
CA ARG A 184 -2.77 -21.01 -23.55
C ARG A 184 -2.09 -19.86 -24.31
N ASN A 185 -1.51 -20.19 -25.48
CA ASN A 185 -0.78 -19.28 -26.34
C ASN A 185 -1.73 -18.48 -27.26
N SER A 186 -2.85 -18.07 -26.73
CA SER A 186 -3.75 -17.12 -27.39
C SER A 186 -4.76 -16.56 -26.40
N LEU A 187 -4.99 -15.27 -26.45
CA LEU A 187 -5.92 -14.56 -25.57
C LEU A 187 -7.38 -14.71 -26.01
N THR A 188 -7.81 -15.97 -26.18
CA THR A 188 -9.14 -16.34 -26.64
C THR A 188 -9.74 -17.48 -25.80
N THR A 189 -11.07 -17.63 -25.81
CA THR A 189 -11.75 -18.76 -25.15
C THR A 189 -11.30 -20.11 -25.73
N GLY A 190 -10.93 -21.05 -24.86
CA GLY A 190 -10.52 -22.38 -25.31
C GLY A 190 -9.97 -23.28 -24.23
N VAL A 191 -9.35 -24.37 -24.65
CA VAL A 191 -8.62 -25.30 -23.78
C VAL A 191 -7.13 -24.96 -23.79
N ALA A 192 -6.39 -25.52 -22.85
CA ALA A 192 -4.94 -25.37 -22.81
C ALA A 192 -4.28 -25.96 -24.07
N ASP A 193 -3.28 -25.29 -24.59
CA ASP A 193 -2.44 -25.75 -25.71
C ASP A 193 -1.40 -26.74 -25.20
N SER A 194 -0.93 -26.55 -23.95
CA SER A 194 -0.03 -27.50 -23.26
C SER A 194 -0.30 -27.57 -21.77
N ASP A 195 0.11 -28.65 -21.14
CA ASP A 195 0.06 -28.79 -19.68
C ASP A 195 1.09 -29.79 -19.15
N PHE A 196 1.56 -29.56 -17.92
CA PHE A 196 2.47 -30.46 -17.19
C PHE A 196 2.32 -30.32 -15.68
N ILE A 197 3.04 -31.10 -14.90
CA ILE A 197 3.07 -31.02 -13.45
C ILE A 197 4.39 -30.39 -13.02
N PHE A 198 4.30 -29.28 -12.27
CA PHE A 198 5.42 -28.65 -11.58
C PHE A 198 4.95 -28.10 -10.23
N GLY A 199 5.57 -28.55 -9.15
CA GLY A 199 5.20 -28.21 -7.78
C GLY A 199 4.35 -29.26 -7.08
N ILE A 200 3.87 -28.91 -5.90
CA ILE A 200 3.00 -29.71 -5.03
C ILE A 200 1.80 -28.88 -4.58
N PRO A 201 0.75 -29.49 -4.03
CA PRO A 201 -0.39 -28.76 -3.51
C PRO A 201 -0.01 -27.64 -2.53
N GLY A 202 -0.55 -26.42 -2.78
CA GLY A 202 -0.30 -25.23 -1.96
C GLY A 202 0.87 -24.34 -2.41
N ASP A 203 1.67 -24.79 -3.38
CA ASP A 203 2.69 -23.94 -4.00
C ASP A 203 2.04 -22.76 -4.76
N LYS A 204 2.73 -21.63 -4.84
CA LYS A 204 2.31 -20.43 -5.55
C LYS A 204 3.09 -20.29 -6.84
N ILE A 205 2.41 -20.08 -7.95
CA ILE A 205 2.97 -19.99 -9.29
C ILE A 205 3.32 -18.54 -9.64
N PHE A 206 4.34 -18.36 -10.44
CA PHE A 206 4.72 -17.14 -11.15
C PHE A 206 5.54 -17.54 -12.38
N ALA A 207 5.79 -16.61 -13.30
CA ALA A 207 6.58 -16.89 -14.51
C ALA A 207 7.65 -15.82 -14.71
N GLY A 208 8.62 -16.10 -15.58
CA GLY A 208 9.68 -15.21 -16.01
C GLY A 208 10.73 -15.95 -16.83
N ASP A 209 11.62 -15.21 -17.48
CA ASP A 209 12.79 -15.75 -18.17
C ASP A 209 13.97 -15.90 -17.21
N TRP A 210 14.11 -17.11 -16.65
CA TRP A 210 15.11 -17.40 -15.59
C TRP A 210 16.49 -17.75 -16.13
N GLU A 211 16.66 -17.94 -17.46
CA GLU A 211 17.93 -18.33 -18.01
C GLU A 211 18.97 -17.22 -17.93
N GLN A 212 20.18 -17.61 -17.55
CA GLN A 212 21.28 -16.64 -17.46
C GLN A 212 21.84 -16.35 -18.86
N LYS A 213 21.95 -15.09 -19.17
CA LYS A 213 22.46 -14.43 -20.39
C LYS A 213 23.07 -15.31 -21.47
N PRO A 214 22.60 -15.22 -22.72
CA PRO A 214 21.49 -14.34 -23.08
C PRO A 214 20.15 -14.92 -22.61
N ALA A 215 19.22 -14.05 -22.24
CA ALA A 215 17.84 -14.39 -21.96
C ALA A 215 17.25 -15.18 -23.14
N SER A 216 16.40 -16.15 -22.88
CA SER A 216 15.78 -16.97 -23.94
C SER A 216 14.66 -16.23 -24.66
N GLY A 217 14.10 -15.23 -24.03
CA GLY A 217 12.89 -14.53 -24.41
C GLY A 217 11.62 -15.38 -24.21
N VAL A 218 11.74 -16.57 -23.62
CA VAL A 218 10.62 -17.45 -23.30
C VAL A 218 10.44 -17.52 -21.79
N ASP A 219 9.30 -17.10 -21.32
CA ASP A 219 8.95 -17.25 -19.93
C ASP A 219 8.72 -18.71 -19.54
N SER A 220 9.21 -19.07 -18.39
CA SER A 220 9.05 -20.40 -17.82
C SER A 220 8.58 -20.31 -16.37
N VAL A 221 8.14 -21.45 -15.82
CA VAL A 221 7.48 -21.44 -14.51
C VAL A 221 8.45 -21.37 -13.35
N GLY A 222 8.09 -20.56 -12.37
CA GLY A 222 8.58 -20.59 -11.03
C GLY A 222 7.47 -20.93 -10.02
N ILE A 223 7.83 -21.57 -8.93
CA ILE A 223 6.93 -21.75 -7.80
C ILE A 223 7.59 -21.29 -6.50
N PHE A 224 6.77 -20.73 -5.64
CA PHE A 224 7.13 -20.44 -4.27
C PHE A 224 6.38 -21.38 -3.33
N ARG A 225 7.10 -22.02 -2.43
CA ARG A 225 6.55 -22.92 -1.41
C ARG A 225 6.46 -22.24 -0.05
N PRO A 226 5.28 -21.75 0.37
CA PRO A 226 5.14 -21.07 1.67
C PRO A 226 5.55 -21.93 2.86
N GLY A 227 5.37 -23.24 2.79
CA GLY A 227 5.66 -24.15 3.89
C GLY A 227 7.14 -24.19 4.31
N ASN A 228 8.07 -23.87 3.40
CA ASN A 228 9.49 -23.82 3.67
C ASN A 228 10.17 -22.53 3.23
N GLY A 229 9.41 -21.57 2.65
CA GLY A 229 9.93 -20.28 2.19
C GLY A 229 10.89 -20.39 1.01
N THR A 230 10.71 -21.38 0.11
CA THR A 230 11.68 -21.67 -0.94
C THR A 230 11.07 -21.39 -2.32
N VAL A 231 11.85 -20.76 -3.17
CA VAL A 231 11.61 -20.56 -4.61
C VAL A 231 12.22 -21.73 -5.36
N TYR A 232 11.50 -22.24 -6.36
CA TYR A 232 11.93 -23.27 -7.29
C TYR A 232 11.67 -22.77 -8.72
N LEU A 233 12.71 -22.62 -9.52
CA LEU A 233 12.61 -22.14 -10.90
C LEU A 233 12.88 -23.30 -11.87
N ARG A 234 12.17 -23.29 -12.99
CA ARG A 234 12.35 -24.22 -14.09
C ARG A 234 12.69 -23.44 -15.34
N PHE A 235 13.71 -23.87 -16.09
CA PHE A 235 14.15 -23.18 -17.32
C PHE A 235 13.42 -23.65 -18.57
N SER A 236 12.41 -24.49 -18.41
CA SER A 236 11.63 -24.98 -19.54
C SER A 236 10.25 -25.42 -19.11
N ASN A 237 9.25 -25.16 -19.94
CA ASN A 237 7.85 -25.46 -19.67
C ASN A 237 7.51 -26.94 -19.90
N ASN A 238 8.12 -27.82 -19.11
CA ASN A 238 7.91 -29.29 -19.16
C ASN A 238 8.07 -29.95 -17.79
N VAL A 239 7.72 -31.22 -17.71
CA VAL A 239 7.90 -32.03 -16.49
C VAL A 239 9.39 -32.17 -16.15
N GLY A 240 9.74 -31.90 -14.90
CA GLY A 240 11.12 -32.04 -14.42
C GLY A 240 11.30 -31.52 -13.00
N ASN A 241 12.54 -31.65 -12.51
CA ASN A 241 12.93 -31.01 -11.27
C ASN A 241 13.22 -29.52 -11.52
N ALA A 242 13.17 -28.72 -10.46
CA ALA A 242 13.63 -27.34 -10.53
C ALA A 242 15.11 -27.28 -10.93
N ASP A 243 15.46 -26.34 -11.80
CA ASP A 243 16.82 -26.07 -12.23
C ASP A 243 17.53 -25.18 -11.19
N VAL A 244 16.77 -24.28 -10.54
CA VAL A 244 17.24 -23.45 -9.42
C VAL A 244 16.35 -23.67 -8.21
N THR A 245 16.97 -23.72 -7.03
CA THR A 245 16.28 -23.76 -5.73
C THR A 245 16.92 -22.77 -4.79
N LYS A 246 16.14 -21.79 -4.29
CA LYS A 246 16.63 -20.76 -3.39
C LYS A 246 15.71 -20.55 -2.20
N GLN A 247 16.28 -20.56 -1.00
CA GLN A 247 15.58 -20.17 0.21
C GLN A 247 15.38 -18.65 0.17
N PHE A 248 14.14 -18.19 -0.02
CA PHE A 248 13.85 -16.77 -0.17
C PHE A 248 12.39 -16.47 0.20
N GLY A 249 12.15 -16.10 1.45
CA GLY A 249 10.83 -15.81 1.97
C GLY A 249 10.41 -16.65 3.16
N ASN A 250 9.13 -16.59 3.50
CA ASN A 250 8.51 -17.31 4.62
C ASN A 250 7.01 -17.56 4.33
N SER A 251 6.29 -18.16 5.27
CA SER A 251 4.87 -18.53 5.09
C SER A 251 3.91 -17.34 4.88
N ASN A 252 4.33 -16.11 5.17
CA ASN A 252 3.51 -14.90 5.00
C ASN A 252 3.79 -14.17 3.68
N THR A 253 4.80 -14.62 2.93
CA THR A 253 5.18 -13.98 1.67
C THR A 253 4.48 -14.59 0.47
N VAL A 254 4.35 -13.79 -0.58
CA VAL A 254 3.87 -14.20 -1.91
C VAL A 254 4.91 -13.84 -2.96
N PRO A 255 5.07 -14.65 -4.01
CA PRO A 255 6.07 -14.40 -5.05
C PRO A 255 5.65 -13.26 -5.98
N VAL A 256 6.66 -12.62 -6.56
CA VAL A 256 6.60 -11.72 -7.72
C VAL A 256 7.82 -11.98 -8.59
N SER A 257 7.76 -11.60 -9.86
CA SER A 257 8.84 -11.74 -10.85
C SER A 257 8.87 -10.54 -11.78
N GLY A 258 9.96 -10.38 -12.51
CA GLY A 258 10.13 -9.41 -13.56
C GLY A 258 11.57 -8.95 -13.75
N SER A 259 11.80 -8.10 -14.74
CA SER A 259 13.06 -7.43 -15.01
C SER A 259 13.22 -6.22 -14.09
N PHE A 260 13.99 -6.36 -13.00
CA PHE A 260 14.09 -5.29 -11.99
C PHE A 260 15.11 -4.19 -12.33
N GLY A 261 15.77 -4.29 -13.49
CA GLY A 261 16.86 -3.40 -13.88
C GLY A 261 18.09 -3.51 -12.97
N ASP A 262 19.03 -2.60 -13.15
CA ASP A 262 20.12 -2.44 -12.19
C ASP A 262 19.55 -1.91 -10.86
N VAL A 263 19.10 -2.82 -10.01
CA VAL A 263 18.64 -2.44 -8.68
C VAL A 263 19.82 -1.79 -7.97
N PRO A 264 19.79 -0.49 -7.65
CA PRO A 264 20.90 0.14 -6.98
C PRO A 264 21.26 -0.67 -5.75
N GLY A 265 22.47 -1.24 -5.72
CA GLY A 265 22.97 -1.99 -4.56
C GLY A 265 22.99 -1.07 -3.35
N GLY A 266 21.85 -0.91 -2.72
CA GLY A 266 21.77 -0.34 -1.40
C GLY A 266 22.36 -1.37 -0.46
N ASP A 267 23.39 -0.97 0.30
CA ASP A 267 23.73 -1.71 1.52
C ASP A 267 22.43 -1.97 2.27
N ALA A 268 21.92 -3.20 2.15
CA ALA A 268 20.70 -3.59 2.84
C ALA A 268 20.99 -3.55 4.32
N ALA A 269 20.77 -2.39 4.92
CA ALA A 269 20.62 -2.36 6.37
C ALA A 269 19.55 -3.41 6.70
N PRO A 270 19.79 -4.31 7.65
CA PRO A 270 18.86 -5.39 7.96
C PRO A 270 17.48 -4.77 8.12
N ALA A 271 16.52 -5.22 7.30
CA ALA A 271 15.17 -4.70 7.30
C ALA A 271 14.60 -4.81 8.71
N LEU A 272 14.56 -3.70 9.40
CA LEU A 272 14.02 -3.66 10.76
C LEU A 272 12.51 -3.92 10.68
N PRO A 273 11.98 -4.83 11.48
CA PRO A 273 10.61 -5.28 11.34
C PRO A 273 9.64 -4.13 11.49
N ILE A 274 8.78 -3.94 10.50
CA ILE A 274 7.60 -3.08 10.62
C ILE A 274 6.63 -3.73 11.60
N HIS A 275 6.15 -2.92 12.50
CA HIS A 275 5.17 -3.33 13.48
C HIS A 275 4.17 -2.21 13.74
N LEU A 276 3.08 -2.55 14.39
CA LEU A 276 2.13 -1.55 14.85
C LEU A 276 2.79 -0.64 15.88
N VAL A 277 3.12 0.58 15.46
CA VAL A 277 3.73 1.60 16.33
C VAL A 277 2.72 2.14 17.33
N SER A 278 1.54 2.49 16.82
CA SER A 278 0.45 3.01 17.66
C SER A 278 -0.91 2.72 17.01
N ARG A 279 -1.93 2.68 17.87
CA ARG A 279 -3.33 2.57 17.47
C ARG A 279 -4.16 3.47 18.36
N PHE A 280 -5.07 4.21 17.76
CA PHE A 280 -6.04 4.99 18.51
C PHE A 280 -7.44 4.84 17.91
N THR A 281 -8.44 4.71 18.77
CA THR A 281 -9.83 4.52 18.35
C THR A 281 -10.71 5.53 19.08
N THR A 282 -11.58 6.19 18.33
CA THR A 282 -12.67 6.98 18.92
C THR A 282 -14.01 6.42 18.50
N TYR A 283 -15.00 6.59 19.40
CA TYR A 283 -16.35 6.09 19.21
C TYR A 283 -17.33 7.24 19.00
N HIS A 284 -18.37 6.98 18.25
CA HIS A 284 -19.47 7.92 18.01
C HIS A 284 -20.81 7.20 18.04
N SER A 285 -21.83 7.90 18.47
CA SER A 285 -23.20 7.44 18.26
C SER A 285 -23.50 7.45 16.76
N CYS A 286 -24.27 6.49 16.32
CA CYS A 286 -24.69 6.38 14.94
C CYS A 286 -25.48 7.65 14.53
N CYS A 287 -24.99 8.30 13.46
CA CYS A 287 -25.79 9.23 12.66
C CYS A 287 -25.15 9.15 11.27
N GLU A 288 -25.90 8.68 10.29
CA GLU A 288 -25.46 8.42 8.92
C GLU A 288 -24.58 9.52 8.32
N PRO A 289 -24.95 10.82 8.35
CA PRO A 289 -24.14 11.87 7.75
C PRO A 289 -22.74 11.97 8.36
N ARG A 290 -22.61 11.80 9.67
CA ARG A 290 -21.31 11.81 10.35
C ARG A 290 -20.45 10.63 9.95
N VAL A 291 -21.03 9.44 9.91
CA VAL A 291 -20.38 8.20 9.49
C VAL A 291 -19.81 8.35 8.10
N THR A 292 -20.62 8.83 7.15
CA THR A 292 -20.21 9.11 5.78
C THR A 292 -18.97 10.02 5.72
N ASN A 293 -19.00 11.16 6.42
CA ASN A 293 -17.90 12.12 6.40
C ASN A 293 -16.61 11.54 6.99
N ILE A 294 -16.69 10.78 8.09
CA ILE A 294 -15.55 10.11 8.71
C ILE A 294 -14.95 9.06 7.77
N GLN A 295 -15.79 8.27 7.11
CA GLN A 295 -15.36 7.22 6.20
C GLN A 295 -14.69 7.79 4.94
N ILE A 296 -15.16 8.91 4.41
CA ILE A 296 -14.51 9.60 3.30
C ILE A 296 -13.09 10.00 3.69
N MET A 297 -12.91 10.63 4.86
CA MET A 297 -11.59 10.99 5.34
C MET A 297 -10.69 9.78 5.57
N ALA A 298 -11.24 8.72 6.16
CA ALA A 298 -10.51 7.48 6.40
C ALA A 298 -9.95 6.91 5.10
N ARG A 299 -10.76 6.79 4.05
CA ARG A 299 -10.32 6.29 2.74
C ARG A 299 -9.23 7.15 2.10
N GLN A 300 -9.28 8.48 2.26
CA GLN A 300 -8.31 9.41 1.67
C GLN A 300 -6.93 9.36 2.30
N VAL A 301 -6.80 8.83 3.51
CA VAL A 301 -5.50 8.73 4.22
C VAL A 301 -5.06 7.29 4.47
N ASP A 302 -5.92 6.31 4.20
CA ASP A 302 -5.55 4.91 4.33
C ASP A 302 -4.44 4.55 3.36
N GLY A 303 -3.40 3.90 3.84
CA GLY A 303 -2.25 3.52 3.05
C GLY A 303 -1.20 4.61 2.83
N LEU A 304 -1.40 5.83 3.31
CA LEU A 304 -0.38 6.87 3.19
C LEU A 304 0.90 6.50 3.93
N VAL A 305 2.01 6.62 3.22
CA VAL A 305 3.35 6.46 3.79
C VAL A 305 3.96 7.84 4.01
N VAL A 306 4.50 8.07 5.19
CA VAL A 306 5.26 9.28 5.54
C VAL A 306 6.72 8.86 5.67
N ALA A 307 7.56 9.28 4.71
CA ALA A 307 8.97 8.93 4.70
C ALA A 307 9.74 9.55 5.89
N PRO A 308 10.94 9.05 6.23
CA PRO A 308 11.80 9.67 7.22
C PRO A 308 12.02 11.15 6.95
N GLY A 309 11.80 12.00 7.95
CA GLY A 309 11.94 13.45 7.84
C GLY A 309 10.74 14.19 7.21
N ASP A 310 9.85 13.48 6.54
CA ASP A 310 8.69 14.07 5.87
C ASP A 310 7.61 14.51 6.85
N THR A 311 6.80 15.44 6.36
CA THR A 311 5.68 16.02 7.11
C THR A 311 4.35 15.59 6.50
N PHE A 312 3.50 14.98 7.31
CA PHE A 312 2.11 14.71 6.97
C PHE A 312 1.24 15.90 7.35
N ASP A 313 0.51 16.45 6.38
CA ASP A 313 -0.46 17.54 6.56
C ASP A 313 -1.86 17.05 6.16
N LEU A 314 -2.75 16.91 7.16
CA LEU A 314 -4.08 16.34 6.94
C LEU A 314 -4.95 17.22 6.02
N ASN A 315 -4.88 18.55 6.18
CA ASN A 315 -5.66 19.45 5.34
C ASN A 315 -5.10 19.57 3.92
N ALA A 316 -3.79 19.50 3.73
CA ALA A 316 -3.19 19.46 2.40
C ALA A 316 -3.62 18.17 1.66
N ARG A 317 -3.64 17.05 2.36
CA ARG A 317 -4.06 15.76 1.78
C ARG A 317 -5.54 15.71 1.41
N ILE A 318 -6.42 16.16 2.29
CA ILE A 318 -7.88 16.03 2.12
C ILE A 318 -8.48 17.21 1.34
N GLY A 319 -7.93 18.40 1.54
CA GLY A 319 -8.48 19.63 0.98
C GLY A 319 -9.81 20.07 1.62
N PRO A 320 -10.54 20.99 0.96
CA PRO A 320 -11.84 21.46 1.46
C PRO A 320 -12.88 20.34 1.43
N ARG A 321 -13.71 20.28 2.48
CA ARG A 321 -14.82 19.33 2.60
C ARG A 321 -16.01 19.88 1.84
N THR A 322 -16.27 19.36 0.67
CA THR A 322 -17.33 19.84 -0.24
C THR A 322 -18.27 18.71 -0.63
N SER A 323 -19.50 19.08 -1.01
CA SER A 323 -20.46 18.11 -1.53
C SER A 323 -19.98 17.42 -2.81
N ALA A 324 -19.18 18.10 -3.63
CA ALA A 324 -18.55 17.51 -4.81
C ALA A 324 -17.58 16.36 -4.48
N LYS A 325 -17.02 16.36 -3.28
CA LYS A 325 -16.20 15.25 -2.76
C LYS A 325 -17.02 14.21 -1.95
N GLY A 326 -18.32 14.29 -2.00
CA GLY A 326 -19.24 13.38 -1.30
C GLY A 326 -19.50 13.72 0.17
N TYR A 327 -18.92 14.81 0.71
CA TYR A 327 -19.23 15.23 2.08
C TYR A 327 -20.66 15.73 2.19
N VAL A 328 -21.30 15.35 3.29
CA VAL A 328 -22.70 15.67 3.56
C VAL A 328 -22.83 16.55 4.82
N PRO A 329 -23.91 17.32 4.93
CA PRO A 329 -24.23 18.06 6.16
C PRO A 329 -24.38 17.11 7.34
N ALA A 330 -23.68 17.42 8.44
CA ALA A 330 -23.74 16.67 9.68
C ALA A 330 -23.55 17.62 10.88
N PRO A 331 -23.92 17.23 12.11
CA PRO A 331 -23.82 18.11 13.28
C PRO A 331 -22.40 18.65 13.50
N ILE A 332 -22.28 19.95 13.71
CA ILE A 332 -21.04 20.67 14.03
C ILE A 332 -21.21 21.51 15.31
N LEU A 333 -20.06 21.87 15.91
CA LEU A 333 -19.97 22.88 16.94
C LEU A 333 -19.37 24.15 16.32
N LEU A 334 -20.12 25.26 16.33
CA LEU A 334 -19.62 26.59 15.93
C LEU A 334 -19.75 27.52 17.13
N ASN A 335 -18.64 28.17 17.49
CA ASN A 335 -18.59 29.11 18.63
C ASN A 335 -19.16 28.56 19.93
N GLY A 336 -19.11 27.22 20.09
CA GLY A 336 -19.62 26.55 21.28
C GLY A 336 -21.10 26.19 21.22
N GLU A 337 -21.83 26.49 20.15
CA GLU A 337 -23.20 26.08 19.93
C GLU A 337 -23.28 24.92 18.96
N GLY A 338 -24.15 23.95 19.25
CA GLY A 338 -24.39 22.79 18.40
C GLY A 338 -25.41 23.10 17.31
N TYR A 339 -25.02 22.97 16.05
CA TYR A 339 -25.92 23.10 14.91
C TYR A 339 -26.14 21.73 14.30
N CYS A 340 -27.42 21.38 14.06
CA CYS A 340 -27.79 20.13 13.37
C CYS A 340 -28.08 20.38 11.90
N CYS A 341 -27.80 19.44 11.16
CA CYS A 341 -27.89 18.91 9.80
C CYS A 341 -28.39 19.81 8.64
N ASP A 342 -29.12 20.88 8.85
CA ASP A 342 -29.75 21.67 7.75
C ASP A 342 -29.01 22.96 7.39
N HIS A 343 -27.92 23.28 8.10
CA HIS A 343 -27.17 24.49 7.86
C HIS A 343 -26.08 24.27 6.78
N PRO A 344 -25.93 25.16 5.78
CA PRO A 344 -24.94 25.00 4.70
C PRO A 344 -23.49 24.88 5.19
N LEU A 345 -23.15 25.44 6.35
CA LEU A 345 -21.83 25.34 6.97
C LEU A 345 -21.57 23.97 7.61
N ASN A 346 -22.56 23.09 7.66
CA ASN A 346 -22.46 21.77 8.30
C ASN A 346 -21.85 20.69 7.39
N ILE A 347 -21.52 21.02 6.13
CA ILE A 347 -20.85 20.08 5.21
C ILE A 347 -19.52 19.65 5.85
N GLY A 348 -19.34 18.33 6.00
CA GLY A 348 -18.14 17.78 6.65
C GLY A 348 -18.23 17.73 8.18
N GLY A 349 -19.42 17.90 8.78
CA GLY A 349 -19.61 17.69 10.22
C GLY A 349 -19.15 16.29 10.64
N GLY A 350 -18.49 16.20 11.81
CA GLY A 350 -17.88 14.97 12.32
C GLY A 350 -16.42 14.74 11.94
N THR A 351 -15.85 15.49 11.00
CA THR A 351 -14.44 15.32 10.55
C THR A 351 -13.42 15.56 11.67
N SER A 352 -13.72 16.41 12.65
CA SER A 352 -12.87 16.58 13.85
C SER A 352 -12.71 15.28 14.66
N GLN A 353 -13.63 14.34 14.54
CA GLN A 353 -13.45 13.02 15.16
C GLN A 353 -12.32 12.25 14.49
N PHE A 354 -12.24 12.28 13.16
CA PHE A 354 -11.11 11.73 12.44
C PHE A 354 -9.81 12.43 12.85
N GLY A 355 -9.83 13.76 12.89
CA GLY A 355 -8.69 14.57 13.35
C GLY A 355 -8.21 14.19 14.76
N THR A 356 -9.14 13.98 15.70
CA THR A 356 -8.83 13.49 17.04
C THR A 356 -8.22 12.09 17.02
N THR A 357 -8.76 11.20 16.18
CA THR A 357 -8.28 9.82 16.13
C THR A 357 -6.87 9.74 15.56
N ILE A 358 -6.58 10.43 14.46
CA ILE A 358 -5.22 10.43 13.90
C ILE A 358 -4.24 11.15 14.83
N TYR A 359 -4.65 12.24 15.46
CA TYR A 359 -3.80 12.91 16.45
C TYR A 359 -3.48 12.02 17.64
N GLY A 360 -4.45 11.26 18.15
CA GLY A 360 -4.21 10.28 19.21
C GLY A 360 -3.18 9.21 18.78
N ALA A 361 -3.25 8.73 17.55
CA ALA A 361 -2.26 7.79 17.03
C ALA A 361 -0.88 8.42 16.92
N ILE A 362 -0.76 9.67 16.44
CA ILE A 362 0.49 10.44 16.37
C ILE A 362 1.07 10.65 17.79
N PHE A 363 0.25 11.05 18.74
CA PHE A 363 0.66 11.29 20.13
C PHE A 363 1.29 10.05 20.74
N TRP A 364 0.61 8.90 20.64
CA TRP A 364 1.08 7.62 21.22
C TRP A 364 2.13 6.92 20.38
N GLY A 365 2.27 7.27 19.09
CA GLY A 365 3.37 6.82 18.23
C GLY A 365 4.69 7.49 18.54
N GLY A 366 4.66 8.62 19.24
CA GLY A 366 5.86 9.40 19.60
C GLY A 366 6.41 10.25 18.46
N PHE A 367 5.62 10.50 17.41
CA PHE A 367 6.03 11.35 16.30
C PHE A 367 5.99 12.83 16.66
N GLU A 368 6.78 13.63 15.93
CA GLU A 368 6.83 15.06 16.17
C GLU A 368 5.51 15.74 15.80
N ASP A 369 4.81 16.27 16.79
CA ASP A 369 3.62 17.07 16.62
C ASP A 369 3.99 18.48 16.19
N ILE A 370 3.72 18.82 14.93
CA ILE A 370 3.97 20.17 14.37
C ILE A 370 2.83 21.10 14.75
N THR A 371 1.59 20.66 14.55
CA THR A 371 0.41 21.44 14.93
C THR A 371 -0.82 20.56 15.12
N HIS A 372 -1.56 20.88 16.16
CA HIS A 372 -2.93 20.47 16.39
C HIS A 372 -3.64 21.54 17.22
N LYS A 373 -4.94 21.50 17.31
CA LYS A 373 -5.72 22.40 18.13
C LYS A 373 -6.88 21.66 18.80
N PRO A 374 -6.91 21.50 20.12
CA PRO A 374 -8.06 20.95 20.83
C PRO A 374 -9.33 21.78 20.61
N HIS A 375 -10.49 21.18 20.86
CA HIS A 375 -11.78 21.90 20.82
C HIS A 375 -11.82 22.98 21.93
N SER A 376 -12.55 24.06 21.68
CA SER A 376 -12.74 25.11 22.69
C SER A 376 -13.63 24.65 23.86
N ARG A 377 -14.50 23.66 23.64
CA ARG A 377 -15.29 23.00 24.69
C ARG A 377 -14.87 21.55 24.80
N TYR A 378 -14.90 21.01 26.02
CA TYR A 378 -14.68 19.59 26.24
C TYR A 378 -15.79 18.75 25.60
N ILE A 379 -15.39 17.72 24.91
CA ILE A 379 -16.29 16.74 24.30
C ILE A 379 -16.02 15.39 24.97
N ALA A 380 -16.93 14.95 25.83
CA ALA A 380 -16.75 13.80 26.73
C ALA A 380 -16.36 12.46 26.05
N ARG A 381 -16.63 12.32 24.74
CA ARG A 381 -16.20 11.14 23.98
C ARG A 381 -14.74 11.16 23.56
N TYR A 382 -14.02 12.28 23.74
CA TYR A 382 -12.61 12.44 23.43
C TYR A 382 -11.75 12.42 24.68
N PRO A 383 -10.48 11.96 24.59
CA PRO A 383 -9.57 12.08 25.71
C PRO A 383 -9.25 13.56 25.97
N LEU A 384 -9.30 13.95 27.22
CA LEU A 384 -9.08 15.32 27.64
C LEU A 384 -7.72 15.82 27.18
N GLY A 385 -7.72 16.86 26.34
CA GLY A 385 -6.52 17.51 25.79
C GLY A 385 -5.74 16.72 24.72
N ILE A 386 -6.08 15.42 24.50
CA ILE A 386 -5.51 14.62 23.42
C ILE A 386 -6.57 14.50 22.33
N GLU A 387 -6.91 15.62 21.73
CA GLU A 387 -7.93 15.77 20.72
C GLU A 387 -7.55 16.83 19.70
N ALA A 388 -8.19 16.83 18.54
CA ALA A 388 -7.94 17.81 17.50
C ALA A 388 -9.22 18.26 16.78
N THR A 389 -9.40 19.57 16.68
CA THR A 389 -10.40 20.19 15.83
C THR A 389 -9.88 20.29 14.41
N LEU A 390 -10.74 20.05 13.44
CA LEU A 390 -10.43 20.26 12.02
C LEU A 390 -11.34 21.36 11.43
N GLY A 391 -10.71 22.25 10.69
CA GLY A 391 -11.34 23.24 9.80
C GLY A 391 -10.55 23.28 8.49
N TYR A 392 -10.96 24.11 7.54
CA TYR A 392 -10.18 24.33 6.32
C TYR A 392 -10.09 25.83 6.01
N PRO A 393 -8.89 26.35 5.77
CA PRO A 393 -7.58 25.69 5.82
C PRO A 393 -7.05 25.42 7.24
N SER A 394 -7.70 25.95 8.27
CA SER A 394 -7.31 25.82 9.68
C SER A 394 -8.56 25.73 10.57
N PRO A 395 -8.50 25.04 11.74
CA PRO A 395 -7.38 24.28 12.30
C PRO A 395 -7.06 22.98 11.56
N ASN A 396 -5.86 22.43 11.79
CA ASN A 396 -5.27 21.29 11.09
C ASN A 396 -4.61 20.33 12.06
N VAL A 397 -4.23 19.14 11.57
CA VAL A 397 -3.34 18.18 12.22
C VAL A 397 -2.14 17.95 11.30
N VAL A 398 -0.95 18.26 11.80
CA VAL A 398 0.30 18.10 11.06
C VAL A 398 1.34 17.45 11.97
N PHE A 399 1.99 16.41 11.48
CA PHE A 399 3.11 15.78 12.19
C PHE A 399 4.28 15.53 11.24
N ARG A 400 5.48 15.43 11.79
CA ARG A 400 6.66 14.99 11.06
C ARG A 400 7.03 13.58 11.51
N ASN A 401 7.38 12.75 10.56
CA ASN A 401 8.04 11.48 10.84
C ASN A 401 9.51 11.77 11.16
N ASP A 402 9.80 11.95 12.44
CA ASP A 402 11.14 12.23 12.97
C ASP A 402 11.89 10.95 13.36
N THR A 403 11.54 9.82 12.73
CA THR A 403 12.24 8.54 12.83
C THR A 403 13.03 8.24 11.55
N ASP A 404 13.92 7.25 11.61
CA ASP A 404 14.72 6.82 10.45
C ASP A 404 13.95 5.85 9.52
N PHE A 405 12.68 5.59 9.79
CA PHE A 405 11.87 4.59 9.09
C PHE A 405 10.56 5.18 8.58
N PRO A 406 10.07 4.71 7.43
CA PRO A 406 8.76 5.13 6.94
C PRO A 406 7.64 4.70 7.89
N VAL A 407 6.59 5.50 7.93
CA VAL A 407 5.38 5.25 8.74
C VAL A 407 4.17 5.23 7.84
N THR A 408 3.45 4.13 7.85
CA THR A 408 2.20 3.95 7.08
C THR A 408 1.00 4.24 7.98
N VAL A 409 0.12 5.12 7.52
CA VAL A 409 -1.17 5.40 8.16
C VAL A 409 -2.20 4.40 7.68
N ARG A 410 -2.87 3.72 8.62
CA ARG A 410 -3.93 2.75 8.32
C ARG A 410 -5.20 3.16 9.03
N THR A 411 -6.33 2.94 8.38
CA THR A 411 -7.64 3.26 8.94
C THR A 411 -8.58 2.06 8.93
N ARG A 412 -9.37 1.95 9.98
CA ARG A 412 -10.47 0.97 10.07
C ARG A 412 -11.68 1.67 10.66
N TYR A 413 -12.84 1.43 10.11
CA TYR A 413 -14.06 2.07 10.59
C TYR A 413 -15.25 1.11 10.62
N THR A 414 -16.19 1.44 11.50
CA THR A 414 -17.50 0.81 11.60
C THR A 414 -18.57 1.89 11.53
N SER A 415 -19.84 1.53 11.74
CA SER A 415 -20.94 2.50 11.89
C SER A 415 -20.85 3.35 13.17
N SER A 416 -19.97 3.00 14.12
CA SER A 416 -19.88 3.66 15.43
C SER A 416 -18.45 3.92 15.92
N SER A 417 -17.44 3.66 15.09
CA SER A 417 -16.03 3.88 15.46
C SER A 417 -15.16 4.21 14.27
N ILE A 418 -14.08 4.90 14.55
CA ILE A 418 -12.93 5.08 13.65
C ILE A 418 -11.66 4.75 14.40
N THR A 419 -10.81 3.96 13.79
CA THR A 419 -9.47 3.58 14.28
C THR A 419 -8.43 4.07 13.29
N VAL A 420 -7.38 4.69 13.79
CA VAL A 420 -6.15 4.96 13.03
C VAL A 420 -5.02 4.15 13.65
N GLU A 421 -4.28 3.48 12.79
CA GLU A 421 -3.08 2.72 13.12
C GLU A 421 -1.88 3.35 12.40
N LEU A 422 -0.76 3.50 13.10
CA LEU A 422 0.51 3.87 12.51
C LEU A 422 1.40 2.63 12.51
N TRP A 423 1.79 2.19 11.32
CA TRP A 423 2.63 1.03 11.09
C TRP A 423 4.00 1.48 10.62
N GLY A 424 5.05 0.93 11.20
CA GLY A 424 6.42 1.32 10.90
C GLY A 424 7.39 0.88 11.99
N ASN A 425 8.47 1.62 12.13
CA ASN A 425 9.39 1.47 13.22
C ASN A 425 9.63 2.86 13.85
N ASN A 426 9.29 3.02 15.11
CA ASN A 426 9.51 4.28 15.82
C ASN A 426 10.88 4.39 16.50
N SER A 427 11.90 3.70 15.97
CA SER A 427 13.27 3.67 16.51
C SER A 427 13.32 3.18 17.97
N GLY A 428 12.42 2.27 18.34
CA GLY A 428 12.37 1.71 19.69
C GLY A 428 11.88 2.66 20.78
N ARG A 429 11.28 3.80 20.42
CA ARG A 429 10.79 4.81 21.37
C ARG A 429 9.75 4.25 22.31
N THR A 430 9.87 4.59 23.59
CA THR A 430 8.86 4.39 24.63
C THR A 430 8.14 5.70 24.90
N ILE A 431 6.81 5.69 24.84
CA ILE A 431 5.99 6.89 25.01
C ILE A 431 5.21 6.77 26.33
N VAL A 432 5.31 7.80 27.14
CA VAL A 432 4.50 7.98 28.33
C VAL A 432 3.76 9.29 28.22
N GLY A 433 2.45 9.27 28.41
CA GLY A 433 1.60 10.46 28.43
C GLY A 433 0.94 10.65 29.79
N SER A 434 0.77 11.88 30.21
CA SER A 434 -0.07 12.22 31.34
C SER A 434 -0.88 13.46 31.03
N HIS A 435 -2.05 13.58 31.65
CA HIS A 435 -2.79 14.83 31.73
C HIS A 435 -3.07 15.14 33.18
N GLN A 436 -2.97 16.41 33.54
CA GLN A 436 -3.31 16.88 34.87
C GLN A 436 -4.82 17.12 34.88
N GLY A 437 -5.52 16.46 35.78
CA GLY A 437 -6.99 16.48 35.84
C GLY A 437 -7.58 15.08 36.06
N GLY A 438 -6.76 14.05 36.06
CA GLY A 438 -7.12 12.68 36.38
C GLY A 438 -5.89 11.78 36.25
N ARG A 439 -5.64 10.97 37.24
CA ARG A 439 -4.51 10.04 37.23
C ARG A 439 -4.84 8.85 36.32
N SER A 440 -4.38 8.89 35.10
CA SER A 440 -4.26 7.70 34.27
C SER A 440 -2.93 7.73 33.54
N TYR A 441 -2.02 6.87 33.95
CA TYR A 441 -0.76 6.65 33.25
C TYR A 441 -1.00 5.53 32.24
N ILE A 442 -0.76 5.81 30.97
CA ILE A 442 -0.67 4.76 29.96
C ILE A 442 0.81 4.63 29.63
N SER A 443 1.41 3.56 30.14
CA SER A 443 2.78 3.17 29.80
C SER A 443 2.73 2.23 28.61
N VAL A 444 3.36 2.59 27.50
CA VAL A 444 3.66 1.68 26.41
C VAL A 444 5.13 1.34 26.53
N THR A 445 5.44 0.27 27.24
CA THR A 445 6.80 -0.24 27.33
C THR A 445 7.02 -1.22 26.19
N ARG A 446 8.01 -0.96 25.35
CA ARG A 446 8.56 -1.92 24.41
C ARG A 446 9.87 -2.46 24.95
N SER A 447 9.89 -3.73 25.28
CA SER A 447 11.10 -4.55 25.28
C SER A 447 11.17 -5.28 23.93
N GLY A 448 12.36 -5.39 23.36
CA GLY A 448 12.67 -5.81 22.00
C GLY A 448 12.25 -7.20 21.53
N ASN A 449 11.08 -7.69 21.89
CA ASN A 449 10.49 -8.90 21.35
C ASN A 449 9.05 -8.65 20.89
N LEU A 450 8.89 -8.76 19.60
CA LEU A 450 7.78 -8.56 18.70
C LEU A 450 6.51 -9.32 19.05
N GLN A 451 5.72 -8.81 19.97
CA GLN A 451 4.30 -9.12 19.98
C GLN A 451 3.52 -7.81 20.15
N ALA A 452 2.74 -7.46 19.14
CA ALA A 452 1.85 -6.31 19.14
C ALA A 452 0.93 -6.35 20.35
N ARG A 453 1.30 -5.71 21.44
CA ARG A 453 0.37 -5.47 22.55
C ARG A 453 -0.58 -4.36 22.13
N ARG A 454 -1.85 -4.67 22.19
CA ARG A 454 -2.98 -3.80 21.99
C ARG A 454 -2.82 -2.55 22.84
N VAL A 455 -2.47 -1.41 22.22
CA VAL A 455 -2.53 -0.10 22.86
C VAL A 455 -3.96 0.38 22.75
N THR A 456 -4.80 -0.01 23.69
CA THR A 456 -6.11 0.62 23.87
C THR A 456 -5.91 1.78 24.84
N GLY A 457 -5.70 2.97 24.29
CA GLY A 457 -5.75 4.20 25.08
C GLY A 457 -7.20 4.54 25.40
N GLN A 458 -7.81 3.87 26.36
CA GLN A 458 -9.01 4.36 27.00
C GLN A 458 -8.57 5.11 28.26
N VAL A 459 -8.68 6.44 28.20
CA VAL A 459 -8.59 7.27 29.42
C VAL A 459 -9.91 7.12 30.14
N THR A 460 -10.00 6.21 31.11
CA THR A 460 -11.10 6.14 32.05
C THR A 460 -10.69 6.90 33.31
N GLY A 461 -11.10 8.15 33.41
CA GLY A 461 -10.94 8.94 34.62
C GLY A 461 -11.83 10.18 34.52
N SER A 462 -12.50 10.54 35.58
CA SER A 462 -13.18 11.84 35.70
C SER A 462 -12.09 12.90 35.70
N ALA A 463 -12.04 13.72 34.64
CA ALA A 463 -11.21 14.89 34.61
C ALA A 463 -11.71 15.89 35.65
N THR A 464 -10.86 16.26 36.59
CA THR A 464 -11.10 17.44 37.41
C THR A 464 -10.36 18.59 36.77
N TYR A 465 -11.09 19.64 36.38
CA TYR A 465 -10.52 20.92 35.99
C TYR A 465 -9.82 21.53 37.20
N ASP A 466 -8.70 22.21 36.98
CA ASP A 466 -8.27 23.21 37.97
C ASP A 466 -9.30 24.37 37.99
N ASP A 467 -9.27 25.21 39.02
CA ASP A 467 -10.20 26.34 39.21
C ASP A 467 -10.18 27.35 38.04
N GLY A 468 -9.32 27.18 37.04
CA GLY A 468 -9.19 27.98 35.85
C GLY A 468 -9.60 27.31 34.53
N GLY A 469 -10.02 26.03 34.55
CA GLY A 469 -10.43 25.28 33.35
C GLY A 469 -9.26 24.88 32.44
N TYR A 470 -8.03 24.86 32.99
CA TYR A 470 -6.84 24.43 32.24
C TYR A 470 -6.56 22.96 32.38
N VAL A 471 -6.17 22.36 31.25
CA VAL A 471 -5.66 21.00 31.18
C VAL A 471 -4.20 21.04 30.74
N VAL A 472 -3.35 20.39 31.50
CA VAL A 472 -1.93 20.25 31.17
C VAL A 472 -1.68 18.84 30.69
N ILE A 473 -1.24 18.69 29.44
CA ILE A 473 -0.88 17.42 28.83
C ILE A 473 0.63 17.36 28.74
N LYS A 474 1.24 16.28 29.18
CA LYS A 474 2.67 16.05 29.06
C LYS A 474 2.93 14.72 28.42
N ARG A 475 3.84 14.72 27.45
CA ARG A 475 4.33 13.50 26.79
C ARG A 475 5.84 13.39 27.01
N TRP A 476 6.29 12.22 27.41
CA TRP A 476 7.70 11.85 27.47
C TRP A 476 7.96 10.82 26.37
N ILE A 477 9.06 10.98 25.68
CA ILE A 477 9.57 10.08 24.68
C ILE A 477 10.95 9.65 25.16
N THR A 478 11.15 8.35 25.33
CA THR A 478 12.44 7.77 25.68
C THR A 478 12.94 6.93 24.51
N ASP A 479 14.13 7.21 24.04
CA ASP A 479 14.86 6.46 23.03
C ASP A 479 16.30 6.19 23.47
N LEU A 480 17.17 5.73 22.57
CA LEU A 480 18.58 5.44 22.88
C LEU A 480 19.37 6.69 23.27
N SER A 481 18.94 7.88 22.89
CA SER A 481 19.59 9.15 23.22
C SER A 481 19.18 9.72 24.59
N GLY A 482 18.12 9.19 25.17
CA GLY A 482 17.59 9.61 26.47
C GLY A 482 16.09 9.88 26.46
N THR A 483 15.65 10.67 27.45
CA THR A 483 14.24 11.02 27.60
C THR A 483 14.01 12.51 27.31
N THR A 484 13.15 12.78 26.35
CA THR A 484 12.65 14.13 26.06
C THR A 484 11.23 14.29 26.55
N SER A 485 10.80 15.54 26.79
CA SER A 485 9.40 15.78 27.15
C SER A 485 8.86 17.03 26.50
N ARG A 486 7.56 17.00 26.16
CA ARG A 486 6.82 18.16 25.67
C ARG A 486 5.55 18.33 26.49
N THR A 487 5.19 19.59 26.75
CA THR A 487 4.02 19.95 27.53
C THR A 487 3.12 20.86 26.70
N TRP A 488 1.84 20.56 26.69
CA TRP A 488 0.79 21.39 26.10
C TRP A 488 -0.15 21.83 27.22
N THR A 489 -0.63 23.07 27.12
CA THR A 489 -1.64 23.61 28.02
C THR A 489 -2.82 24.05 27.18
N HIS A 490 -4.00 23.59 27.53
CA HIS A 490 -5.24 23.96 26.85
C HIS A 490 -6.30 24.40 27.85
N ARG A 491 -7.10 25.39 27.46
CA ARG A 491 -8.22 25.89 28.26
C ARG A 491 -9.53 25.61 27.55
N TYR A 492 -10.39 24.85 28.22
CA TYR A 492 -11.76 24.67 27.75
C TYR A 492 -12.65 25.81 28.23
N VAL A 493 -13.59 26.28 27.39
CA VAL A 493 -14.57 27.29 27.71
C VAL A 493 -15.85 26.58 28.15
N GLY A 494 -16.32 26.86 29.36
CA GLY A 494 -17.53 26.29 29.96
C GLY A 494 -17.24 25.01 30.77
N SER A 495 -18.20 24.65 31.63
CA SER A 495 -18.19 23.41 32.40
C SER A 495 -18.37 22.21 31.46
N PRO A 496 -17.75 21.06 31.71
CA PRO A 496 -18.17 19.83 31.06
C PRO A 496 -19.56 19.48 31.57
N ASP A 497 -20.50 19.31 30.65
CA ASP A 497 -21.83 18.75 30.96
C ASP A 497 -21.72 17.25 31.13
#